data_be3825537068522997c587256c9a0f66
#
_entry.id   be3825537068522997c587256c9a0f66
#
_cell.length_a   1.000
_cell.length_b   1.000
_cell.length_c   1.000
_cell.angle_alpha   90.00
_cell.angle_beta   90.00
_cell.angle_gamma   90.00
#
_symmetry.space_group_name_H-M   'P 1'
#
loop_
_entity.id
_entity.type
_entity.pdbx_description
1 polymer ?
#
loop_
_entity_poly.entity_id
_entity_poly.type
_entity_poly.pdbx_seq_one_letter_code
_entity_poly.pdbx_strand_id
1 'polypeptide(L)'
;MRVVVDEIVFLFLKEYKIPLSNKLESIIENLKMNPHMYAMIADKENARHFIINGVDFGYFIEGDTIVISNCKFVKSKWRLRVKWE
;
A
#
# COMPACT_ATOMS: atom_id res chain seq x y z
N MET A 1 -3.52 -13.21 11.85
CA MET A 1 -3.50 -11.77 12.13
C MET A 1 -4.71 -11.08 11.53
N ARG A 2 -5.10 -10.00 12.13
CA ARG A 2 -6.23 -9.20 11.66
C ARG A 2 -5.71 -8.06 10.79
N VAL A 3 -6.38 -7.81 9.67
CA VAL A 3 -6.02 -6.71 8.77
C VAL A 3 -7.16 -5.73 8.69
N VAL A 4 -6.87 -4.46 8.95
CA VAL A 4 -7.82 -3.37 8.88
C VAL A 4 -7.36 -2.43 7.77
N VAL A 5 -8.29 -2.01 6.92
CA VAL A 5 -7.99 -1.03 5.86
C VAL A 5 -8.64 0.28 6.27
N ASP A 6 -7.82 1.32 6.37
CA ASP A 6 -8.32 2.64 6.74
C ASP A 6 -9.25 3.17 5.64
N GLU A 7 -10.30 3.87 6.04
CA GLU A 7 -11.26 4.44 5.13
C GLU A 7 -10.61 5.32 4.05
N ILE A 8 -9.55 6.03 4.41
CA ILE A 8 -8.86 6.92 3.46
C ILE A 8 -8.35 6.18 2.23
N VAL A 9 -7.99 4.90 2.40
CA VAL A 9 -7.53 4.07 1.29
C VAL A 9 -8.68 3.80 0.32
N PHE A 10 -9.85 3.46 0.84
CA PHE A 10 -11.03 3.23 0.01
C PHE A 10 -11.47 4.51 -0.70
N LEU A 11 -11.40 5.64 0.00
CA LEU A 11 -11.75 6.92 -0.60
C LEU A 11 -10.81 7.28 -1.75
N PHE A 12 -9.52 7.03 -1.58
CA PHE A 12 -8.54 7.25 -2.62
C PHE A 12 -8.84 6.40 -3.86
N LEU A 13 -9.05 5.12 -3.66
CA LEU A 13 -9.32 4.20 -4.76
C LEU A 13 -10.61 4.56 -5.49
N LYS A 14 -11.61 4.98 -4.75
CA LYS A 14 -12.88 5.39 -5.31
C LYS A 14 -12.75 6.69 -6.10
N GLU A 15 -12.06 7.66 -5.53
CA GLU A 15 -11.88 8.97 -6.18
C GLU A 15 -11.20 8.84 -7.54
N TYR A 16 -10.16 8.02 -7.59
CA TYR A 16 -9.38 7.84 -8.82
C TYR A 16 -9.85 6.66 -9.67
N LYS A 17 -10.96 6.03 -9.29
CA LYS A 17 -11.57 4.91 -10.01
C LYS A 17 -10.58 3.78 -10.30
N ILE A 18 -9.85 3.37 -9.25
CA ILE A 18 -8.83 2.35 -9.37
C ILE A 18 -9.41 1.00 -8.95
N PRO A 19 -9.54 0.03 -9.89
CA PRO A 19 -10.15 -1.26 -9.59
C PRO A 19 -9.14 -2.28 -9.06
N LEU A 20 -8.66 -2.08 -7.84
CA LEU A 20 -7.64 -2.95 -7.24
C LEU A 20 -8.16 -3.96 -6.24
N SER A 21 -9.48 -4.10 -6.08
CA SER A 21 -10.04 -4.90 -5.00
C SER A 21 -9.51 -6.34 -4.97
N ASN A 22 -9.44 -7.02 -6.11
CA ASN A 22 -8.98 -8.41 -6.15
C ASN A 22 -7.51 -8.55 -5.77
N LYS A 23 -6.68 -7.64 -6.29
CA LYS A 23 -5.25 -7.67 -5.97
C LYS A 23 -5.00 -7.31 -4.51
N LEU A 24 -5.75 -6.34 -4.01
CA LEU A 24 -5.61 -5.94 -2.62
C LEU A 24 -6.04 -7.06 -1.69
N GLU A 25 -7.10 -7.79 -2.01
CA GLU A 25 -7.53 -8.94 -1.22
C GLU A 25 -6.44 -10.00 -1.15
N SER A 26 -5.76 -10.29 -2.27
CA SER A 26 -4.65 -11.24 -2.28
C SER A 26 -3.52 -10.79 -1.38
N ILE A 27 -3.19 -9.51 -1.42
CA ILE A 27 -2.15 -8.95 -0.55
C ILE A 27 -2.56 -9.08 0.92
N ILE A 28 -3.81 -8.79 1.23
CA ILE A 28 -4.32 -8.90 2.59
C ILE A 28 -4.17 -10.34 3.13
N GLU A 29 -4.50 -11.33 2.30
CA GLU A 29 -4.34 -12.72 2.71
C GLU A 29 -2.86 -13.07 2.95
N ASN A 30 -1.98 -12.57 2.10
CA ASN A 30 -0.54 -12.77 2.29
C ASN A 30 -0.04 -12.12 3.57
N LEU A 31 -0.53 -10.93 3.89
CA LEU A 31 -0.14 -10.20 5.09
C LEU A 31 -0.57 -10.93 6.36
N LYS A 32 -1.71 -11.58 6.33
CA LYS A 32 -2.18 -12.37 7.47
C LYS A 32 -1.23 -13.50 7.81
N MET A 33 -0.55 -14.04 6.81
CA MET A 33 0.39 -15.14 6.98
C MET A 33 1.80 -14.66 7.27
N ASN A 34 2.20 -13.54 6.68
CA ASN A 34 3.55 -13.02 6.84
C ASN A 34 3.54 -11.48 6.80
N PRO A 35 3.32 -10.84 7.94
CA PRO A 35 3.19 -9.37 7.98
C PRO A 35 4.47 -8.61 7.63
N HIS A 36 5.62 -9.26 7.70
CA HIS A 36 6.91 -8.62 7.43
C HIS A 36 7.44 -8.90 6.03
N MET A 37 6.61 -9.42 5.13
CA MET A 37 7.10 -9.85 3.81
C MET A 37 7.43 -8.69 2.86
N TYR A 38 6.87 -7.52 3.09
CA TYR A 38 7.11 -6.37 2.21
C TYR A 38 8.17 -5.43 2.77
N ALA A 39 8.65 -4.51 1.94
CA ALA A 39 9.76 -3.64 2.28
C ALA A 39 9.44 -2.67 3.42
N MET A 40 10.44 -2.42 4.26
CA MET A 40 10.31 -1.46 5.35
C MET A 40 10.27 -0.03 4.83
N ILE A 41 9.57 0.83 5.55
CA ILE A 41 9.60 2.26 5.31
C ILE A 41 10.68 2.83 6.23
N ALA A 42 11.71 3.43 5.64
CA ALA A 42 12.89 3.87 6.37
C ALA A 42 13.45 2.68 7.14
N ASP A 43 13.87 2.84 8.37
CA ASP A 43 14.40 1.74 9.16
C ASP A 43 13.40 1.24 10.21
N LYS A 44 12.12 1.43 9.94
CA LYS A 44 11.07 1.03 10.87
C LYS A 44 10.57 -0.36 10.53
N GLU A 45 10.86 -1.31 11.39
CA GLU A 45 10.48 -2.70 11.14
C GLU A 45 8.98 -2.91 11.03
N ASN A 46 8.20 -2.19 11.80
CA ASN A 46 6.75 -2.35 11.82
C ASN A 46 5.99 -1.44 10.85
N ALA A 47 6.71 -0.64 10.06
CA ALA A 47 6.11 0.21 9.04
C ALA A 47 6.62 -0.25 7.68
N ARG A 48 5.71 -0.72 6.84
CA ARG A 48 6.07 -1.32 5.57
C ARG A 48 5.17 -0.82 4.45
N HIS A 49 5.53 -1.13 3.22
CA HIS A 49 4.73 -0.72 2.07
C HIS A 49 4.81 -1.74 0.95
N PHE A 50 3.81 -1.70 0.07
CA PHE A 50 3.79 -2.50 -1.14
C PHE A 50 3.18 -1.67 -2.27
N ILE A 51 3.51 -2.03 -3.50
CA ILE A 51 3.06 -1.30 -4.68
C ILE A 51 2.22 -2.20 -5.57
N ILE A 52 1.05 -1.71 -5.96
CA ILE A 52 0.17 -2.38 -6.92
C ILE A 52 -0.19 -1.38 -8.00
N ASN A 53 0.16 -1.69 -9.26
CA ASN A 53 -0.22 -0.87 -10.42
C ASN A 53 0.05 0.62 -10.25
N GLY A 54 1.23 0.96 -9.72
CA GLY A 54 1.63 2.35 -9.57
C GLY A 54 1.04 3.06 -8.35
N VAL A 55 0.38 2.32 -7.48
CA VAL A 55 -0.13 2.85 -6.21
C VAL A 55 0.67 2.24 -5.07
N ASP A 56 1.23 3.09 -4.24
CA ASP A 56 2.04 2.69 -3.09
C ASP A 56 1.16 2.72 -1.84
N PHE A 57 1.01 1.57 -1.19
CA PHE A 57 0.20 1.41 0.02
C PHE A 57 1.11 1.27 1.23
N GLY A 58 0.90 2.11 2.21
CA GLY A 58 1.62 2.01 3.48
C GLY A 58 0.81 1.27 4.52
N TYR A 59 1.46 0.43 5.30
CA TYR A 59 0.81 -0.25 6.41
C TYR A 59 1.74 -0.32 7.61
N PHE A 60 1.15 -0.51 8.78
CA PHE A 60 1.93 -0.72 9.99
C PHE A 60 1.37 -1.90 10.78
N ILE A 61 2.25 -2.49 11.56
CA ILE A 61 1.93 -3.66 12.38
C ILE A 61 1.86 -3.23 13.84
N GLU A 62 0.75 -3.50 14.47
CA GLU A 62 0.54 -3.14 15.87
C GLU A 62 -0.05 -4.34 16.59
N GLY A 63 0.78 -5.03 17.39
CA GLY A 63 0.37 -6.26 18.04
C GLY A 63 0.00 -7.33 17.02
N ASP A 64 -1.20 -7.82 17.08
CA ASP A 64 -1.71 -8.83 16.14
C ASP A 64 -2.56 -8.21 15.02
N THR A 65 -2.49 -6.89 14.87
CA THR A 65 -3.28 -6.16 13.88
C THR A 65 -2.36 -5.47 12.87
N ILE A 66 -2.72 -5.54 11.61
CA ILE A 66 -2.08 -4.82 10.52
C ILE A 66 -3.05 -3.75 10.05
N VAL A 67 -2.59 -2.50 9.96
CA VAL A 67 -3.42 -1.41 9.50
C VAL A 67 -2.85 -0.88 8.18
N ILE A 68 -3.60 -1.03 7.09
CA ILE A 68 -3.26 -0.40 5.83
C ILE A 68 -3.77 1.03 5.92
N SER A 69 -2.85 1.96 6.14
CA SER A 69 -3.17 3.29 6.64
C SER A 69 -3.23 4.38 5.58
N ASN A 70 -2.54 4.19 4.46
CA ASN A 70 -2.55 5.22 3.41
C ASN A 70 -2.16 4.64 2.06
N CYS A 71 -2.37 5.44 1.03
CA CYS A 71 -1.89 5.09 -0.30
C CYS A 71 -1.67 6.38 -1.08
N LYS A 72 -0.81 6.28 -2.09
CA LYS A 72 -0.47 7.41 -2.95
C LYS A 72 0.04 6.89 -4.28
N PHE A 73 0.03 7.74 -5.30
CA PHE A 73 0.63 7.38 -6.57
C PHE A 73 2.15 7.37 -6.46
N VAL A 74 2.78 6.38 -7.08
CA VAL A 74 4.23 6.30 -7.16
C VAL A 74 4.71 7.30 -8.20
N LYS A 75 5.72 8.10 -7.85
CA LYS A 75 6.33 9.01 -8.80
C LYS A 75 7.13 8.22 -9.82
N SER A 76 6.91 8.51 -11.08
CA SER A 76 7.61 7.85 -12.17
C SER A 76 8.78 8.71 -12.64
N LYS A 77 9.95 8.08 -12.79
CA LYS A 77 11.12 8.76 -13.38
C LYS A 77 10.82 9.18 -14.81
N TRP A 78 9.99 8.43 -15.47
CA TRP A 78 9.54 8.70 -16.81
C TRP A 78 8.88 10.07 -16.91
N ARG A 79 8.08 10.45 -15.93
CA ARG A 79 7.40 11.74 -15.90
C ARG A 79 8.38 12.90 -15.82
N LEU A 80 9.46 12.72 -15.10
CA LEU A 80 10.47 13.76 -14.96
C LEU A 80 11.13 14.09 -16.28
N ARG A 81 11.35 13.07 -17.11
CA ARG A 81 11.97 13.28 -18.42
C ARG A 81 11.06 14.02 -19.38
N VAL A 82 9.78 13.74 -19.30
CA VAL A 82 8.79 14.40 -20.17
C VAL A 82 8.76 15.90 -19.95
N LYS A 83 9.04 16.34 -18.76
CA LYS A 83 9.02 17.77 -18.44
C LYS A 83 10.05 18.59 -19.20
N TRP A 84 11.07 17.96 -19.70
CA TRP A 84 12.16 18.69 -20.33
C TRP A 84 11.97 18.85 -21.84
N GLU A 85 10.99 18.23 -22.35
CA GLU A 85 10.60 18.37 -23.74
C GLU A 85 9.76 19.62 -23.94
#